data_a87c73419796655069b74a6507f627d3
#
_entry.id   a87c73419796655069b74a6507f627d3
#
_cell.length_a   1.000
_cell.length_b   1.000
_cell.length_c   1.000
_cell.angle_alpha   90.00
_cell.angle_beta   90.00
_cell.angle_gamma   90.00
#
_symmetry.space_group_name_H-M   'P 1'
#
loop_
_entity.id
_entity.type
_entity.pdbx_description
1 polymer ?
#
loop_
_entity_poly.entity_id
_entity_poly.type
_entity_poly.pdbx_seq_one_letter_code
_entity_poly.pdbx_strand_id
1 'polypeptide(L)'
;MNQSALILTHFDKKSEYDAQYIDNQNIDLKSLFERISENKLAQTFVSSSTTPKLSLQNIKRGVRYIKAAGGLVRNAQGDYLFIKRLGKWDLPKGKVEDQERMKEAAVREVEEECGLKIKRLGAKIQSTYHVYSMHGEVVLKKTNWYAMDVDGCPPLVPQQEEDITEAVWLPVHQLSIVRENTYPLILDLIAGLDAEQ
;
A
#
# COMPACT_ATOMS: atom_id res chain seq x y z
N MET A 1 14.77 6.19 0.65
CA MET A 1 14.45 5.03 1.50
C MET A 1 14.81 3.76 0.76
N ASN A 2 15.45 2.83 1.44
CA ASN A 2 15.79 1.51 0.96
C ASN A 2 14.47 0.71 0.72
N GLN A 3 14.36 0.03 -0.41
CA GLN A 3 13.17 -0.77 -0.82
C GLN A 3 13.32 -2.24 -0.41
N SER A 4 13.68 -2.50 0.84
CA SER A 4 13.81 -3.86 1.36
C SER A 4 12.44 -4.52 1.59
N ALA A 5 12.40 -5.84 1.47
CA ALA A 5 11.18 -6.63 1.61
C ALA A 5 11.35 -7.79 2.60
N LEU A 6 10.29 -8.10 3.34
CA LEU A 6 10.14 -9.34 4.09
C LEU A 6 9.01 -10.16 3.48
N ILE A 7 9.34 -11.35 2.98
CA ILE A 7 8.39 -12.29 2.37
C ILE A 7 8.10 -13.40 3.38
N LEU A 8 6.83 -13.57 3.73
CA LEU A 8 6.35 -14.70 4.52
C LEU A 8 5.68 -15.70 3.58
N THR A 9 6.25 -16.89 3.46
CA THR A 9 5.80 -17.89 2.47
C THR A 9 5.67 -19.30 3.07
N HIS A 10 5.06 -20.22 2.31
CA HIS A 10 5.08 -21.63 2.62
C HIS A 10 6.43 -22.27 2.25
N PHE A 11 6.79 -23.38 2.91
CA PHE A 11 8.06 -24.04 2.70
C PHE A 11 8.33 -24.51 1.26
N ASP A 12 7.30 -24.87 0.51
CA ASP A 12 7.35 -25.34 -0.88
C ASP A 12 7.79 -24.24 -1.87
N LYS A 13 7.68 -22.97 -1.49
CA LYS A 13 8.04 -21.81 -2.32
C LYS A 13 9.39 -21.16 -1.97
N LYS A 14 10.18 -21.81 -1.13
CA LYS A 14 11.44 -21.24 -0.63
C LYS A 14 12.47 -20.94 -1.72
N SER A 15 12.55 -21.78 -2.77
CA SER A 15 13.56 -21.69 -3.84
C SER A 15 13.30 -20.61 -4.89
N GLU A 16 12.16 -19.93 -4.83
CA GLU A 16 11.75 -18.95 -5.85
C GLU A 16 12.39 -17.55 -5.66
N TYR A 17 13.08 -17.31 -4.53
CA TYR A 17 13.55 -15.98 -4.18
C TYR A 17 15.08 -15.91 -4.04
N ASP A 18 15.71 -14.95 -4.72
CA ASP A 18 17.09 -14.53 -4.43
C ASP A 18 17.07 -13.63 -3.18
N ALA A 19 17.23 -14.24 -2.00
CA ALA A 19 16.97 -13.58 -0.73
C ALA A 19 17.74 -14.20 0.44
N GLN A 20 17.87 -13.45 1.53
CA GLN A 20 18.36 -13.95 2.80
C GLN A 20 17.25 -14.69 3.55
N TYR A 21 17.48 -15.96 3.88
CA TYR A 21 16.52 -16.75 4.63
C TYR A 21 16.70 -16.53 6.14
N ILE A 22 15.59 -16.22 6.82
CA ILE A 22 15.55 -16.01 8.27
C ILE A 22 14.62 -17.02 8.95
N ASP A 23 14.89 -17.29 10.23
CA ASP A 23 14.07 -18.21 11.03
C ASP A 23 12.64 -17.68 11.17
N ASN A 24 11.68 -18.61 11.13
CA ASN A 24 10.25 -18.31 11.21
C ASN A 24 9.69 -18.27 12.64
N GLN A 25 10.43 -18.78 13.63
CA GLN A 25 9.87 -19.00 14.98
C GLN A 25 9.71 -17.69 15.76
N ASN A 26 10.63 -16.73 15.57
CA ASN A 26 10.58 -15.44 16.27
C ASN A 26 11.11 -14.31 15.37
N ILE A 27 10.31 -13.88 14.40
CA ILE A 27 10.67 -12.72 13.58
C ILE A 27 10.51 -11.45 14.42
N ASP A 28 11.62 -10.90 14.89
CA ASP A 28 11.64 -9.57 15.47
C ASP A 28 11.73 -8.52 14.36
N LEU A 29 10.56 -7.98 13.98
CA LEU A 29 10.47 -6.99 12.92
C LEU A 29 11.19 -5.69 13.28
N LYS A 30 11.30 -5.34 14.56
CA LYS A 30 11.98 -4.14 15.01
C LYS A 30 13.49 -4.25 14.74
N SER A 31 14.13 -5.30 15.24
CA SER A 31 15.55 -5.56 15.01
C SER A 31 15.87 -5.74 13.51
N LEU A 32 14.98 -6.38 12.76
CA LEU A 32 15.12 -6.52 11.31
C LEU A 32 15.06 -5.16 10.61
N PHE A 33 14.11 -4.30 10.98
CA PHE A 33 13.94 -2.97 10.41
C PHE A 33 15.14 -2.06 10.73
N GLU A 34 15.63 -2.07 11.97
CA GLU A 34 16.82 -1.32 12.39
C GLU A 34 18.03 -1.72 11.53
N ARG A 35 18.31 -3.01 11.42
CA ARG A 35 19.41 -3.55 10.59
C ARG A 35 19.29 -3.16 9.11
N ILE A 36 18.07 -3.18 8.55
CA ILE A 36 17.81 -2.76 7.17
C ILE A 36 18.02 -1.26 7.00
N SER A 37 17.62 -0.46 7.99
CA SER A 37 17.71 1.00 7.94
C SER A 37 19.15 1.51 7.93
N GLU A 38 20.09 0.76 8.50
CA GLU A 38 21.52 1.04 8.48
C GLU A 38 22.16 0.75 7.11
N ASN A 39 21.51 -0.08 6.29
CA ASN A 39 22.00 -0.45 4.97
C ASN A 39 21.45 0.47 3.87
N LYS A 40 22.32 0.89 2.96
CA LYS A 40 21.93 1.71 1.79
C LYS A 40 21.31 0.88 0.65
N LEU A 41 21.58 -0.42 0.61
CA LEU A 41 21.10 -1.33 -0.44
C LEU A 41 19.77 -1.99 -0.03
N ALA A 42 18.88 -2.15 -0.98
CA ALA A 42 17.66 -2.92 -0.82
C ALA A 42 17.99 -4.39 -0.55
N GLN A 43 17.30 -5.00 0.40
CA GLN A 43 17.49 -6.40 0.78
C GLN A 43 16.14 -7.12 0.83
N THR A 44 16.13 -8.35 0.34
CA THR A 44 14.95 -9.23 0.46
C THR A 44 15.22 -10.30 1.51
N PHE A 45 14.31 -10.43 2.45
CA PHE A 45 14.32 -11.47 3.47
C PHE A 45 13.15 -12.41 3.26
N VAL A 46 13.39 -13.70 3.42
CA VAL A 46 12.33 -14.72 3.30
C VAL A 46 12.26 -15.51 4.60
N SER A 47 11.06 -15.64 5.11
CA SER A 47 10.75 -16.57 6.18
C SER A 47 9.72 -17.58 5.71
N SER A 48 10.07 -18.85 5.71
CA SER A 48 9.21 -19.96 5.26
C SER A 48 8.63 -20.69 6.47
N SER A 49 7.32 -20.95 6.44
CA SER A 49 6.65 -21.71 7.47
C SER A 49 5.46 -22.49 6.93
N THR A 50 4.94 -23.45 7.70
CA THR A 50 3.66 -24.10 7.39
C THR A 50 2.47 -23.18 7.65
N THR A 51 2.67 -22.10 8.41
CA THR A 51 1.62 -21.17 8.83
C THR A 51 2.03 -19.70 8.69
N PRO A 52 2.29 -19.17 7.47
CA PRO A 52 2.74 -17.78 7.26
C PRO A 52 1.79 -16.74 7.86
N LYS A 53 0.48 -17.05 7.92
CA LYS A 53 -0.52 -16.18 8.56
C LYS A 53 -0.29 -16.04 10.07
N LEU A 54 0.15 -17.10 10.75
CA LEU A 54 0.47 -17.05 12.17
C LEU A 54 1.76 -16.24 12.41
N SER A 55 2.77 -16.41 11.57
CA SER A 55 3.99 -15.59 11.59
C SER A 55 3.64 -14.10 11.49
N LEU A 56 2.77 -13.71 10.55
CA LEU A 56 2.28 -12.34 10.44
C LEU A 56 1.51 -11.86 11.69
N GLN A 57 0.72 -12.72 12.32
CA GLN A 57 0.01 -12.38 13.56
C GLN A 57 0.99 -12.10 14.72
N ASN A 58 2.05 -12.90 14.84
CA ASN A 58 3.09 -12.73 15.85
C ASN A 58 3.86 -11.42 15.62
N ILE A 59 4.25 -11.12 14.39
CA ILE A 59 4.87 -9.84 14.01
C ILE A 59 4.00 -8.66 14.44
N LYS A 60 2.69 -8.70 14.19
CA LYS A 60 1.76 -7.62 14.57
C LYS A 60 1.69 -7.35 16.07
N ARG A 61 1.96 -8.35 16.91
CA ARG A 61 1.96 -8.19 18.38
C ARG A 61 3.22 -7.48 18.89
N GLY A 62 4.32 -7.57 18.16
CA GLY A 62 5.63 -7.01 18.52
C GLY A 62 5.86 -5.57 18.09
N VAL A 63 4.95 -4.97 17.31
CA VAL A 63 5.11 -3.62 16.76
C VAL A 63 3.80 -2.82 16.82
N ARG A 64 3.91 -1.51 16.71
CA ARG A 64 2.72 -0.67 16.54
C ARG A 64 2.02 -1.01 15.22
N TYR A 65 0.77 -1.47 15.31
CA TYR A 65 -0.01 -1.89 14.15
C TYR A 65 -1.07 -0.85 13.79
N ILE A 66 -0.99 -0.32 12.57
CA ILE A 66 -1.93 0.68 12.04
C ILE A 66 -2.75 0.05 10.92
N LYS A 67 -4.06 0.25 10.96
CA LYS A 67 -4.98 -0.08 9.88
C LYS A 67 -5.22 1.16 9.04
N ALA A 68 -5.22 0.99 7.72
CA ALA A 68 -5.53 2.02 6.74
C ALA A 68 -6.41 1.44 5.63
N ALA A 69 -7.09 2.32 4.91
CA ALA A 69 -7.90 1.94 3.78
C ALA A 69 -7.82 3.02 2.69
N GLY A 70 -8.00 2.63 1.43
CA GLY A 70 -7.97 3.55 0.30
C GLY A 70 -8.56 2.91 -0.95
N GLY A 71 -8.48 3.63 -2.06
CA GLY A 71 -9.15 3.25 -3.30
C GLY A 71 -8.30 3.33 -4.55
N LEU A 72 -8.52 2.40 -5.45
CA LEU A 72 -8.21 2.53 -6.86
C LEU A 72 -9.50 3.00 -7.55
N VAL A 73 -9.55 4.30 -7.86
CA VAL A 73 -10.76 4.97 -8.32
C VAL A 73 -10.72 5.14 -9.82
N ARG A 74 -11.83 4.79 -10.50
CA ARG A 74 -12.00 4.94 -11.94
C ARG A 74 -13.13 5.92 -12.25
N ASN A 75 -12.91 6.82 -13.21
CA ASN A 75 -13.93 7.71 -13.72
C ASN A 75 -14.75 7.08 -14.88
N ALA A 76 -15.74 7.82 -15.40
CA ALA A 76 -16.60 7.32 -16.48
C ALA A 76 -15.88 7.19 -17.84
N GLN A 77 -14.73 7.82 -18.02
CA GLN A 77 -13.87 7.70 -19.19
C GLN A 77 -12.94 6.47 -19.13
N GLY A 78 -12.86 5.81 -17.96
CA GLY A 78 -11.97 4.69 -17.74
C GLY A 78 -10.60 5.08 -17.19
N ASP A 79 -10.39 6.38 -16.89
CA ASP A 79 -9.13 6.85 -16.30
C ASP A 79 -9.09 6.55 -14.80
N TYR A 80 -7.88 6.40 -14.27
CA TYR A 80 -7.63 6.12 -12.86
C TYR A 80 -7.09 7.34 -12.13
N LEU A 81 -7.54 7.50 -10.88
CA LEU A 81 -7.10 8.55 -9.97
C LEU A 81 -5.75 8.21 -9.35
N PHE A 82 -4.82 9.14 -9.47
CA PHE A 82 -3.55 9.13 -8.75
C PHE A 82 -3.33 10.45 -8.01
N ILE A 83 -2.64 10.34 -6.89
CA ILE A 83 -2.17 11.50 -6.12
C ILE A 83 -0.65 11.55 -6.15
N LYS A 84 -0.07 12.74 -6.01
CA LYS A 84 1.37 12.91 -5.80
C LYS A 84 1.61 13.41 -4.39
N ARG A 85 2.25 12.57 -3.59
CA ARG A 85 2.53 12.83 -2.18
C ARG A 85 4.02 12.65 -1.91
N LEU A 86 4.64 13.62 -1.22
CA LEU A 86 6.08 13.60 -0.93
C LEU A 86 6.94 13.34 -2.19
N GLY A 87 6.53 13.90 -3.33
CA GLY A 87 7.23 13.80 -4.61
C GLY A 87 7.06 12.46 -5.35
N LYS A 88 6.24 11.53 -4.85
CA LYS A 88 5.96 10.22 -5.48
C LYS A 88 4.47 10.07 -5.81
N TRP A 89 4.20 9.33 -6.88
CA TRP A 89 2.85 8.90 -7.19
C TRP A 89 2.37 7.85 -6.19
N ASP A 90 1.12 7.98 -5.78
CA ASP A 90 0.45 7.09 -4.82
C ASP A 90 -1.06 7.02 -5.14
N LEU A 91 -1.78 6.20 -4.41
CA LEU A 91 -3.24 6.15 -4.41
C LEU A 91 -3.79 6.76 -3.11
N PRO A 92 -4.96 7.41 -3.14
CA PRO A 92 -5.55 8.04 -1.97
C PRO A 92 -5.92 7.01 -0.90
N LYS A 93 -5.53 7.28 0.36
CA LYS A 93 -5.68 6.36 1.49
C LYS A 93 -5.30 7.01 2.81
N GLY A 94 -6.00 6.67 3.85
CA GLY A 94 -5.60 7.12 5.18
C GLY A 94 -5.92 6.13 6.29
N LYS A 95 -5.79 6.59 7.53
CA LYS A 95 -5.94 5.76 8.72
C LYS A 95 -7.43 5.47 8.98
N VAL A 96 -7.72 4.22 9.33
CA VAL A 96 -9.04 3.86 9.84
C VAL A 96 -9.19 4.40 11.26
N GLU A 97 -10.23 5.18 11.52
CA GLU A 97 -10.54 5.75 12.82
C GLU A 97 -11.12 4.73 13.79
N ASP A 98 -11.19 5.09 15.08
CA ASP A 98 -11.76 4.21 16.09
C ASP A 98 -13.25 3.98 15.81
N GLN A 99 -13.66 2.71 15.85
CA GLN A 99 -15.01 2.22 15.54
C GLN A 99 -15.45 2.38 14.08
N GLU A 100 -14.60 2.90 13.19
CA GLU A 100 -14.88 3.02 11.77
C GLU A 100 -14.67 1.67 11.05
N ARG A 101 -15.54 1.36 10.09
CA ARG A 101 -15.37 0.19 9.24
C ARG A 101 -14.39 0.49 8.10
N MET A 102 -13.56 -0.50 7.74
CA MET A 102 -12.56 -0.39 6.66
C MET A 102 -13.09 0.19 5.35
N LYS A 103 -14.33 -0.15 4.98
CA LYS A 103 -14.96 0.32 3.74
C LYS A 103 -15.37 1.78 3.84
N GLU A 104 -15.82 2.20 5.00
CA GLU A 104 -16.19 3.59 5.27
C GLU A 104 -14.95 4.48 5.26
N ALA A 105 -13.89 4.06 5.97
CA ALA A 105 -12.60 4.74 5.93
C ALA A 105 -12.07 4.90 4.51
N ALA A 106 -12.15 3.83 3.68
CA ALA A 106 -11.67 3.90 2.31
C ALA A 106 -12.38 4.96 1.47
N VAL A 107 -13.71 5.08 1.62
CA VAL A 107 -14.50 6.09 0.92
C VAL A 107 -14.17 7.48 1.46
N ARG A 108 -14.22 7.67 2.77
CA ARG A 108 -13.95 8.95 3.43
C ARG A 108 -12.59 9.52 3.04
N GLU A 109 -11.53 8.71 3.15
CA GLU A 109 -10.17 9.14 2.84
C GLU A 109 -10.00 9.55 1.36
N VAL A 110 -10.58 8.78 0.42
CA VAL A 110 -10.53 9.14 -1.00
C VAL A 110 -11.29 10.46 -1.25
N GLU A 111 -12.46 10.64 -0.62
CA GLU A 111 -13.26 11.85 -0.76
C GLU A 111 -12.56 13.08 -0.16
N GLU A 112 -11.93 12.94 1.01
CA GLU A 112 -11.20 14.00 1.69
C GLU A 112 -9.91 14.37 0.96
N GLU A 113 -9.08 13.38 0.60
CA GLU A 113 -7.78 13.63 -0.05
C GLU A 113 -7.90 14.20 -1.47
N CYS A 114 -9.01 13.95 -2.17
CA CYS A 114 -9.18 14.31 -3.58
C CYS A 114 -10.36 15.26 -3.89
N GLY A 115 -11.17 15.61 -2.90
CA GLY A 115 -12.29 16.55 -3.07
C GLY A 115 -13.42 16.06 -3.98
N LEU A 116 -13.62 14.76 -4.08
CA LEU A 116 -14.65 14.13 -4.94
C LEU A 116 -15.69 13.35 -4.14
N LYS A 117 -16.69 12.77 -4.83
CA LYS A 117 -17.66 11.86 -4.23
C LYS A 117 -17.64 10.49 -4.91
N ILE A 118 -17.54 9.44 -4.10
CA ILE A 118 -17.59 8.06 -4.58
C ILE A 118 -19.03 7.66 -4.87
N LYS A 119 -19.29 7.24 -6.10
CA LYS A 119 -20.59 6.70 -6.52
C LYS A 119 -20.78 5.25 -6.11
N ARG A 120 -19.74 4.44 -6.32
CA ARG A 120 -19.79 3.00 -6.05
C ARG A 120 -18.50 2.52 -5.40
N LEU A 121 -18.66 1.87 -4.25
CA LEU A 121 -17.62 1.10 -3.61
C LEU A 121 -17.70 -0.35 -4.07
N GLY A 122 -16.68 -0.82 -4.75
CA GLY A 122 -16.59 -2.17 -5.30
C GLY A 122 -15.94 -3.19 -4.36
N ALA A 123 -15.38 -4.23 -4.96
CA ALA A 123 -14.69 -5.29 -4.24
C ALA A 123 -13.36 -4.81 -3.63
N LYS A 124 -12.93 -5.49 -2.58
CA LYS A 124 -11.56 -5.36 -2.10
C LYS A 124 -10.61 -5.98 -3.12
N ILE A 125 -9.63 -5.19 -3.59
CA ILE A 125 -8.60 -5.64 -4.53
C ILE A 125 -7.57 -6.49 -3.79
N GLN A 126 -6.87 -5.88 -2.83
CA GLN A 126 -5.84 -6.56 -2.03
C GLN A 126 -5.56 -5.81 -0.71
N SER A 127 -4.60 -6.34 0.06
CA SER A 127 -4.01 -5.64 1.20
C SER A 127 -2.53 -5.53 1.01
N THR A 128 -1.98 -4.35 1.28
CA THR A 128 -0.53 -4.12 1.32
C THR A 128 -0.06 -3.90 2.76
N TYR A 129 1.23 -4.15 2.99
CA TYR A 129 1.87 -3.94 4.28
C TYR A 129 3.11 -3.07 4.09
N HIS A 130 3.25 -2.05 4.92
CA HIS A 130 4.39 -1.14 4.90
C HIS A 130 4.96 -1.00 6.31
N VAL A 131 6.29 -1.11 6.42
CA VAL A 131 7.03 -0.93 7.67
C VAL A 131 7.81 0.38 7.61
N TYR A 132 7.67 1.21 8.62
CA TYR A 132 8.37 2.48 8.72
C TYR A 132 8.58 2.88 10.18
N SER A 133 9.43 3.87 10.43
CA SER A 133 9.60 4.46 11.76
C SER A 133 8.75 5.70 11.91
N MET A 134 8.07 5.82 13.05
CA MET A 134 7.30 7.00 13.44
C MET A 134 7.49 7.29 14.93
N HIS A 135 7.99 8.48 15.28
CA HIS A 135 8.30 8.89 16.65
C HIS A 135 9.21 7.89 17.40
N GLY A 136 10.19 7.29 16.70
CA GLY A 136 11.11 6.30 17.26
C GLY A 136 10.54 4.89 17.41
N GLU A 137 9.27 4.66 17.03
CA GLU A 137 8.66 3.33 17.04
C GLU A 137 8.62 2.72 15.63
N VAL A 138 8.82 1.42 15.53
CA VAL A 138 8.60 0.66 14.30
C VAL A 138 7.10 0.39 14.15
N VAL A 139 6.56 0.82 13.02
CA VAL A 139 5.13 0.71 12.69
C VAL A 139 4.95 -0.25 11.53
N LEU A 140 4.01 -1.18 11.68
CA LEU A 140 3.48 -2.01 10.58
C LEU A 140 2.11 -1.46 10.17
N LYS A 141 2.04 -0.79 9.01
CA LYS A 141 0.80 -0.28 8.43
C LYS A 141 0.24 -1.29 7.44
N LYS A 142 -1.00 -1.75 7.67
CA LYS A 142 -1.77 -2.52 6.70
C LYS A 142 -2.75 -1.60 6.00
N THR A 143 -2.73 -1.53 4.69
CA THR A 143 -3.74 -0.81 3.89
C THR A 143 -4.61 -1.80 3.13
N ASN A 144 -5.94 -1.68 3.27
CA ASN A 144 -6.89 -2.39 2.42
C ASN A 144 -7.28 -1.49 1.24
N TRP A 145 -7.16 -2.02 0.04
CA TRP A 145 -7.48 -1.31 -1.20
C TRP A 145 -8.79 -1.81 -1.81
N TYR A 146 -9.62 -0.88 -2.27
CA TYR A 146 -10.91 -1.17 -2.85
C TYR A 146 -11.03 -0.56 -4.25
N ALA A 147 -11.68 -1.27 -5.17
CA ALA A 147 -12.11 -0.69 -6.43
C ALA A 147 -13.23 0.31 -6.16
N MET A 148 -13.21 1.46 -6.83
CA MET A 148 -14.20 2.52 -6.68
C MET A 148 -14.50 3.16 -8.02
N ASP A 149 -15.74 3.64 -8.19
CA ASP A 149 -16.13 4.42 -9.35
C ASP A 149 -16.74 5.76 -8.92
N VAL A 150 -16.56 6.77 -9.77
CA VAL A 150 -17.21 8.09 -9.67
C VAL A 150 -18.14 8.34 -10.85
N ASP A 151 -19.02 9.32 -10.73
CA ASP A 151 -19.83 9.80 -11.85
C ASP A 151 -19.02 10.79 -12.70
N GLY A 152 -19.05 10.59 -14.02
CA GLY A 152 -18.37 11.48 -14.95
C GLY A 152 -16.85 11.52 -14.74
N CYS A 153 -16.29 12.72 -14.83
CA CYS A 153 -14.89 13.03 -14.54
C CYS A 153 -14.85 14.29 -13.66
N PRO A 154 -15.08 14.14 -12.34
CA PRO A 154 -15.16 15.27 -11.44
C PRO A 154 -13.81 16.00 -11.36
N PRO A 155 -13.83 17.33 -11.11
CA PRO A 155 -12.62 18.05 -10.77
C PRO A 155 -12.03 17.51 -9.47
N LEU A 156 -10.70 17.56 -9.36
CA LEU A 156 -9.96 17.07 -8.21
C LEU A 156 -9.42 18.25 -7.40
N VAL A 157 -9.50 18.13 -6.07
CA VAL A 157 -8.96 19.11 -5.13
C VAL A 157 -8.03 18.35 -4.16
N PRO A 158 -6.70 18.40 -4.38
CA PRO A 158 -5.76 17.71 -3.52
C PRO A 158 -5.73 18.34 -2.11
N GLN A 159 -5.78 17.51 -1.08
CA GLN A 159 -5.68 17.92 0.32
C GLN A 159 -4.22 18.25 0.67
N GLN A 160 -3.88 19.52 0.67
CA GLN A 160 -2.50 19.99 0.89
C GLN A 160 -1.98 19.70 2.31
N GLU A 161 -2.86 19.66 3.31
CA GLU A 161 -2.54 19.33 4.69
C GLU A 161 -1.98 17.90 4.86
N GLU A 162 -2.25 17.02 3.90
CA GLU A 162 -1.72 15.65 3.83
C GLU A 162 -0.50 15.52 2.90
N ASP A 163 0.20 16.63 2.60
CA ASP A 163 1.33 16.69 1.66
C ASP A 163 1.00 16.22 0.23
N ILE A 164 -0.28 16.29 -0.17
CA ILE A 164 -0.72 15.96 -1.52
C ILE A 164 -0.59 17.21 -2.40
N THR A 165 0.35 17.18 -3.32
CA THR A 165 0.65 18.31 -4.21
C THR A 165 -0.12 18.26 -5.53
N GLU A 166 -0.52 17.07 -5.96
CA GLU A 166 -1.26 16.86 -7.22
C GLU A 166 -2.28 15.74 -7.04
N ALA A 167 -3.43 15.86 -7.71
CA ALA A 167 -4.39 14.79 -7.91
C ALA A 167 -4.81 14.83 -9.39
N VAL A 168 -4.72 13.68 -10.09
CA VAL A 168 -4.92 13.62 -11.53
C VAL A 168 -5.68 12.38 -11.96
N TRP A 169 -6.43 12.49 -13.05
CA TRP A 169 -6.98 11.36 -13.79
C TRP A 169 -5.99 10.94 -14.87
N LEU A 170 -5.58 9.68 -14.89
CA LEU A 170 -4.63 9.13 -15.88
C LEU A 170 -5.25 7.94 -16.60
N PRO A 171 -5.29 7.97 -17.94
CA PRO A 171 -5.66 6.82 -18.73
C PRO A 171 -4.57 5.73 -18.64
N VAL A 172 -4.97 4.46 -18.82
CA VAL A 172 -4.07 3.31 -18.67
C VAL A 172 -2.79 3.44 -19.48
N HIS A 173 -2.87 3.95 -20.71
CA HIS A 173 -1.71 4.13 -21.59
C HIS A 173 -0.70 5.18 -21.09
N GLN A 174 -1.03 6.00 -20.10
CA GLN A 174 -0.13 7.00 -19.50
C GLN A 174 0.44 6.58 -18.14
N LEU A 175 0.16 5.36 -17.67
CA LEU A 175 0.62 4.89 -16.34
C LEU A 175 2.14 4.70 -16.25
N SER A 176 2.90 4.82 -17.36
CA SER A 176 4.38 4.85 -17.32
C SER A 176 4.91 5.91 -16.36
N ILE A 177 4.31 7.12 -16.34
CA ILE A 177 4.73 8.21 -15.45
C ILE A 177 4.57 7.85 -13.96
N VAL A 178 3.55 7.04 -13.63
CA VAL A 178 3.35 6.53 -12.28
C VAL A 178 4.40 5.47 -11.98
N ARG A 179 4.61 4.51 -12.90
CA ARG A 179 5.55 3.40 -12.71
C ARG A 179 6.99 3.84 -12.49
N GLU A 180 7.40 4.92 -13.15
CA GLU A 180 8.76 5.48 -13.01
C GLU A 180 9.02 6.09 -11.65
N ASN A 181 8.00 6.57 -10.94
CA ASN A 181 8.17 7.28 -9.67
C ASN A 181 7.07 6.98 -8.65
N THR A 182 6.90 5.73 -8.30
CA THR A 182 5.95 5.28 -7.27
C THR A 182 6.59 4.30 -6.29
N TYR A 183 5.78 3.78 -5.38
CA TYR A 183 6.17 2.74 -4.42
C TYR A 183 5.94 1.33 -5.00
N PRO A 184 6.79 0.33 -4.69
CA PRO A 184 6.60 -1.05 -5.14
C PRO A 184 5.19 -1.59 -4.85
N LEU A 185 4.63 -1.26 -3.68
CA LEU A 185 3.27 -1.69 -3.31
C LEU A 185 2.17 -1.13 -4.24
N ILE A 186 2.40 0.03 -4.84
CA ILE A 186 1.48 0.63 -5.82
C ILE A 186 1.69 -0.04 -7.18
N LEU A 187 2.93 -0.37 -7.57
CA LEU A 187 3.20 -1.15 -8.79
C LEU A 187 2.43 -2.48 -8.77
N ASP A 188 2.44 -3.19 -7.65
CA ASP A 188 1.70 -4.45 -7.48
C ASP A 188 0.17 -4.25 -7.64
N LEU A 189 -0.36 -3.11 -7.16
CA LEU A 189 -1.78 -2.77 -7.27
C LEU A 189 -2.24 -2.51 -8.70
N ILE A 190 -1.39 -1.84 -9.48
CA ILE A 190 -1.71 -1.41 -10.85
C ILE A 190 -1.20 -2.38 -11.94
N ALA A 191 -0.51 -3.46 -11.55
CA ALA A 191 0.07 -4.43 -12.48
C ALA A 191 -0.99 -5.09 -13.39
N GLY A 192 -2.23 -5.23 -12.91
CA GLY A 192 -3.33 -5.83 -13.67
C GLY A 192 -4.04 -4.87 -14.63
N LEU A 193 -3.79 -3.57 -14.56
CA LEU A 193 -4.54 -2.58 -15.35
C LEU A 193 -4.23 -2.62 -16.86
N ASP A 194 -3.10 -3.21 -17.26
CA ASP A 194 -2.72 -3.34 -18.68
C ASP A 194 -3.45 -4.50 -19.39
N ALA A 195 -4.03 -5.43 -18.64
CA ALA A 195 -4.66 -6.65 -19.16
C ALA A 195 -6.14 -6.44 -19.54
N GLU A 196 -6.70 -5.27 -19.29
CA GLU A 196 -8.11 -4.94 -19.58
C GLU A 196 -8.31 -4.20 -20.91
N GLN A 197 -7.30 -4.23 -21.83
CA GLN A 197 -7.41 -3.69 -23.18
C GLN A 197 -7.75 -4.76 -24.21
#